data_642728682929ff08caf75657724ae376
#
_entry.id   642728682929ff08caf75657724ae376
#
_cell.length_a   1.000
_cell.length_b   1.000
_cell.length_c   1.000
_cell.angle_alpha   90.00
_cell.angle_beta   90.00
_cell.angle_gamma   90.00
#
_symmetry.space_group_name_H-M   'P 1'
#
loop_
_entity.id
_entity.type
_entity.pdbx_description
1 polymer ?
#
loop_
_entity_poly.entity_id
_entity_poly.type
_entity_poly.pdbx_seq_one_letter_code
_entity_poly.pdbx_strand_id
1 'polypeptide(L)'
;IKKLASAQLKKERLKKIFTVTAISLATFLMASVLLLVSGIITVNQKGGNNITGSYHALISGIEKEQYQKLSDDVRVDLCGFTASIGSVKSGNDRLNISYCNKDALTLNGLSVDQGKMPEKANEILIEQEYLIRQKINAKIGDTIRLPDPNNGEEKSFIITGYLKTGAKGTDRSLYAAMVSEEYFSEMDGWDHFSPAVMLRVNLDAGSGDVKSLISQIAADAGCKTAPSYNEAYLNLSQPSAWMVLAAVAGLVVIVIAGVLVIYNIFYISIINSIKQYGQLRTIGMTAKQIQRLVLREGTLLMLPAIPMGLIAGIAVAYLFIPHGFGLWNVLWICPVVVALTYATVRLSIKKPAKIA
;
A
#
# COMPACT_ATOMS: atom_id res chain seq x y z
N ILE A 1 41.49 -22.18 8.36
CA ILE A 1 40.74 -21.70 7.18
C ILE A 1 40.21 -20.27 7.38
N LYS A 2 39.58 -19.88 8.52
CA LYS A 2 39.08 -18.50 8.76
C LYS A 2 40.21 -17.46 8.73
N LYS A 3 41.33 -17.71 9.43
CA LYS A 3 42.49 -16.81 9.48
C LYS A 3 43.21 -16.69 8.12
N LEU A 4 43.26 -17.80 7.36
CA LEU A 4 43.84 -17.81 6.01
C LEU A 4 42.98 -16.98 5.01
N ALA A 5 41.64 -17.16 5.02
CA ALA A 5 40.74 -16.40 4.16
C ALA A 5 40.85 -14.89 4.42
N SER A 6 40.90 -14.48 5.68
CA SER A 6 41.04 -13.06 6.03
C SER A 6 42.42 -12.47 5.69
N ALA A 7 43.49 -13.26 5.80
CA ALA A 7 44.85 -12.85 5.42
C ALA A 7 44.98 -12.69 3.89
N GLN A 8 44.40 -13.61 3.11
CA GLN A 8 44.41 -13.56 1.66
C GLN A 8 43.62 -12.33 1.13
N LEU A 9 42.46 -12.03 1.73
CA LEU A 9 41.67 -10.82 1.40
C LEU A 9 42.39 -9.50 1.77
N LYS A 10 43.31 -9.50 2.74
CA LYS A 10 44.14 -8.32 3.02
C LYS A 10 45.18 -8.07 1.93
N LYS A 11 45.68 -9.09 1.29
CA LYS A 11 46.71 -8.99 0.24
C LYS A 11 46.12 -8.58 -1.11
N GLU A 12 44.88 -8.99 -1.41
CA GLU A 12 44.22 -8.75 -2.73
C GLU A 12 43.16 -7.63 -2.62
N ARG A 13 43.58 -6.39 -2.34
CA ARG A 13 42.67 -5.23 -2.14
C ARG A 13 41.73 -4.97 -3.32
N LEU A 14 42.24 -5.00 -4.56
CA LEU A 14 41.45 -4.74 -5.77
C LEU A 14 40.35 -5.79 -5.95
N LYS A 15 40.65 -7.07 -5.81
CA LYS A 15 39.67 -8.17 -5.85
C LYS A 15 38.57 -7.94 -4.82
N LYS A 16 38.94 -7.58 -3.59
CA LYS A 16 37.98 -7.31 -2.51
C LYS A 16 37.02 -6.19 -2.90
N ILE A 17 37.54 -5.07 -3.42
CA ILE A 17 36.73 -3.92 -3.83
C ILE A 17 35.77 -4.33 -4.94
N PHE A 18 36.25 -4.91 -6.05
CA PHE A 18 35.40 -5.32 -7.17
C PHE A 18 34.31 -6.33 -6.76
N THR A 19 34.65 -7.30 -5.93
CA THR A 19 33.68 -8.31 -5.49
C THR A 19 32.63 -7.70 -4.55
N VAL A 20 33.04 -6.86 -3.59
CA VAL A 20 32.11 -6.16 -2.70
C VAL A 20 31.18 -5.26 -3.49
N THR A 21 31.74 -4.47 -4.46
CA THR A 21 30.93 -3.60 -5.31
C THR A 21 29.92 -4.39 -6.15
N ALA A 22 30.33 -5.51 -6.76
CA ALA A 22 29.45 -6.36 -7.56
C ALA A 22 28.30 -6.97 -6.71
N ILE A 23 28.61 -7.50 -5.53
CA ILE A 23 27.59 -8.05 -4.62
C ILE A 23 26.69 -6.93 -4.11
N SER A 24 27.23 -5.78 -3.74
CA SER A 24 26.47 -4.61 -3.28
C SER A 24 25.52 -4.10 -4.37
N LEU A 25 25.99 -4.01 -5.62
CA LEU A 25 25.17 -3.59 -6.76
C LEU A 25 24.02 -4.58 -7.03
N ALA A 26 24.31 -5.89 -7.00
CA ALA A 26 23.27 -6.90 -7.16
C ALA A 26 22.22 -6.82 -6.02
N THR A 27 22.67 -6.67 -4.78
CA THR A 27 21.77 -6.49 -3.61
C THR A 27 20.96 -5.22 -3.73
N PHE A 28 21.57 -4.12 -4.15
CA PHE A 28 20.92 -2.83 -4.40
C PHE A 28 19.79 -2.96 -5.43
N LEU A 29 20.05 -3.58 -6.57
CA LEU A 29 19.05 -3.75 -7.62
C LEU A 29 17.89 -4.63 -7.17
N MET A 30 18.17 -5.75 -6.49
CA MET A 30 17.13 -6.63 -5.95
C MET A 30 16.27 -5.90 -4.90
N ALA A 31 16.91 -5.18 -3.98
CA ALA A 31 16.22 -4.40 -2.96
C ALA A 31 15.37 -3.29 -3.58
N SER A 32 15.92 -2.54 -4.53
CA SER A 32 15.21 -1.45 -5.21
C SER A 32 13.96 -1.95 -5.93
N VAL A 33 14.05 -3.03 -6.69
CA VAL A 33 12.89 -3.58 -7.42
C VAL A 33 11.79 -4.03 -6.45
N LEU A 34 12.14 -4.82 -5.43
CA LEU A 34 11.15 -5.33 -4.48
C LEU A 34 10.53 -4.22 -3.64
N LEU A 35 11.33 -3.26 -3.19
CA LEU A 35 10.84 -2.12 -2.41
C LEU A 35 9.99 -1.18 -3.26
N LEU A 36 10.38 -0.86 -4.49
CA LEU A 36 9.60 0.00 -5.38
C LEU A 36 8.25 -0.63 -5.71
N VAL A 37 8.22 -1.92 -6.05
CA VAL A 37 6.95 -2.64 -6.32
C VAL A 37 6.05 -2.62 -5.09
N SER A 38 6.58 -2.96 -3.92
CA SER A 38 5.83 -2.90 -2.66
C SER A 38 5.35 -1.48 -2.32
N GLY A 39 6.19 -0.47 -2.57
CA GLY A 39 5.86 0.92 -2.36
C GLY A 39 4.74 1.42 -3.26
N ILE A 40 4.77 1.08 -4.55
CA ILE A 40 3.71 1.41 -5.51
C ILE A 40 2.39 0.78 -5.09
N ILE A 41 2.37 -0.49 -4.71
CA ILE A 41 1.17 -1.18 -4.21
C ILE A 41 0.61 -0.44 -2.98
N THR A 42 1.47 -0.09 -2.02
CA THR A 42 1.05 0.61 -0.80
C THR A 42 0.50 2.02 -1.08
N VAL A 43 1.14 2.78 -1.99
CA VAL A 43 0.66 4.13 -2.38
C VAL A 43 -0.67 4.02 -3.11
N ASN A 44 -0.80 3.07 -4.04
CA ASN A 44 -2.04 2.87 -4.77
C ASN A 44 -3.18 2.51 -3.82
N GLN A 45 -2.95 1.60 -2.87
CA GLN A 45 -3.96 1.26 -1.86
C GLN A 45 -4.36 2.47 -1.01
N LYS A 46 -3.38 3.25 -0.51
CA LYS A 46 -3.66 4.46 0.28
C LYS A 46 -4.28 5.57 -0.55
N GLY A 47 -3.82 5.78 -1.77
CA GLY A 47 -4.35 6.79 -2.68
C GLY A 47 -5.78 6.45 -3.14
N GLY A 48 -6.02 5.19 -3.48
CA GLY A 48 -7.36 4.68 -3.81
C GLY A 48 -8.34 4.91 -2.65
N ASN A 49 -7.94 4.58 -1.42
CA ASN A 49 -8.77 4.81 -0.24
C ASN A 49 -9.17 6.27 -0.04
N ASN A 50 -8.30 7.21 -0.43
CA ASN A 50 -8.54 8.64 -0.22
C ASN A 50 -9.31 9.32 -1.36
N ILE A 51 -9.28 8.76 -2.58
CA ILE A 51 -9.90 9.39 -3.77
C ILE A 51 -11.18 8.68 -4.17
N THR A 52 -11.21 7.36 -4.10
CA THR A 52 -12.32 6.52 -4.60
C THR A 52 -13.07 5.79 -3.49
N GLY A 53 -12.67 5.96 -2.24
CA GLY A 53 -13.15 5.19 -1.10
C GLY A 53 -12.52 3.80 -1.01
N SER A 54 -12.68 3.16 0.15
CA SER A 54 -12.12 1.84 0.47
C SER A 54 -13.19 0.74 0.52
N TYR A 55 -14.23 0.86 -0.29
CA TYR A 55 -15.30 -0.11 -0.43
C TYR A 55 -15.19 -0.89 -1.74
N HIS A 56 -15.70 -2.12 -1.75
CA HIS A 56 -15.70 -2.96 -2.94
C HIS A 56 -16.88 -2.69 -3.87
N ALA A 57 -18.06 -2.40 -3.30
CA ALA A 57 -19.26 -2.08 -4.06
C ALA A 57 -20.20 -1.13 -3.31
N LEU A 58 -21.00 -0.40 -4.09
CA LEU A 58 -22.09 0.44 -3.64
C LEU A 58 -23.41 -0.18 -4.14
N ILE A 59 -24.41 -0.33 -3.25
CA ILE A 59 -25.75 -0.77 -3.59
C ILE A 59 -26.71 0.36 -3.24
N SER A 60 -27.42 0.89 -4.24
CA SER A 60 -28.34 2.03 -4.08
C SER A 60 -29.79 1.55 -3.98
N GLY A 61 -30.67 2.35 -3.39
CA GLY A 61 -32.08 2.04 -3.25
C GLY A 61 -32.34 0.90 -2.24
N ILE A 62 -31.62 0.94 -1.13
CA ILE A 62 -31.70 -0.07 -0.05
C ILE A 62 -32.85 0.24 0.90
N GLU A 63 -33.65 -0.76 1.21
CA GLU A 63 -34.67 -0.72 2.26
C GLU A 63 -34.07 -1.05 3.63
N LYS A 64 -34.72 -0.60 4.70
CA LYS A 64 -34.22 -0.76 6.08
C LYS A 64 -33.93 -2.23 6.44
N GLU A 65 -34.79 -3.16 6.05
CA GLU A 65 -34.61 -4.59 6.32
C GLU A 65 -33.41 -5.18 5.54
N GLN A 66 -33.20 -4.70 4.31
CA GLN A 66 -32.05 -5.11 3.50
C GLN A 66 -30.73 -4.62 4.11
N TYR A 67 -30.71 -3.37 4.60
CA TYR A 67 -29.55 -2.84 5.30
C TYR A 67 -29.19 -3.68 6.54
N GLN A 68 -30.17 -4.06 7.35
CA GLN A 68 -29.93 -4.92 8.51
C GLN A 68 -29.31 -6.26 8.12
N LYS A 69 -29.87 -6.93 7.10
CA LYS A 69 -29.32 -8.20 6.61
C LYS A 69 -27.89 -8.06 6.09
N LEU A 70 -27.58 -6.95 5.38
CA LEU A 70 -26.23 -6.69 4.88
C LEU A 70 -25.24 -6.37 6.01
N SER A 71 -25.69 -5.64 7.03
CA SER A 71 -24.88 -5.29 8.21
C SER A 71 -24.56 -6.49 9.10
N ASP A 72 -25.50 -7.46 9.20
CA ASP A 72 -25.35 -8.64 10.05
C ASP A 72 -24.66 -9.82 9.34
N ASP A 73 -24.37 -9.69 8.05
CA ASP A 73 -23.71 -10.76 7.27
C ASP A 73 -22.24 -10.91 7.65
N VAL A 74 -21.85 -12.07 8.12
CA VAL A 74 -20.48 -12.39 8.57
C VAL A 74 -19.42 -12.28 7.47
N ARG A 75 -19.83 -12.28 6.20
CA ARG A 75 -18.95 -12.11 5.04
C ARG A 75 -18.59 -10.64 4.81
N VAL A 76 -19.34 -9.71 5.43
CA VAL A 76 -19.15 -8.26 5.34
C VAL A 76 -18.21 -7.81 6.45
N ASP A 77 -17.13 -7.12 6.08
CA ASP A 77 -16.17 -6.53 7.02
C ASP A 77 -16.66 -5.17 7.51
N LEU A 78 -17.13 -4.30 6.59
CA LEU A 78 -17.73 -3.00 6.91
C LEU A 78 -18.96 -2.76 6.04
N CYS A 79 -20.01 -2.23 6.65
CA CYS A 79 -21.27 -1.89 6.03
C CYS A 79 -21.57 -0.39 6.22
N GLY A 80 -21.13 0.42 5.27
CA GLY A 80 -21.28 1.88 5.32
C GLY A 80 -22.62 2.33 4.78
N PHE A 81 -23.49 2.85 5.62
CA PHE A 81 -24.76 3.45 5.22
C PHE A 81 -24.59 4.92 4.85
N THR A 82 -25.12 5.32 3.71
CA THR A 82 -25.16 6.72 3.27
C THR A 82 -26.49 7.07 2.60
N ALA A 83 -26.97 8.27 2.88
CA ALA A 83 -28.13 8.82 2.19
C ALA A 83 -27.82 10.26 1.76
N SER A 84 -28.02 10.55 0.49
CA SER A 84 -27.89 11.92 -0.04
C SER A 84 -29.15 12.69 0.30
N ILE A 85 -29.01 13.75 1.11
CA ILE A 85 -30.11 14.64 1.46
C ILE A 85 -30.32 15.64 0.31
N GLY A 86 -29.23 16.11 -0.30
CA GLY A 86 -29.26 17.02 -1.42
C GLY A 86 -28.02 17.90 -1.51
N SER A 87 -28.10 18.95 -2.30
CA SER A 87 -26.97 19.86 -2.46
C SER A 87 -27.39 21.34 -2.50
N VAL A 88 -26.60 22.16 -1.81
CA VAL A 88 -26.73 23.62 -1.81
C VAL A 88 -25.73 24.19 -2.81
N LYS A 89 -26.21 24.99 -3.77
CA LYS A 89 -25.36 25.68 -4.73
C LYS A 89 -25.11 27.12 -4.28
N SER A 90 -23.83 27.50 -4.23
CA SER A 90 -23.42 28.88 -3.92
C SER A 90 -22.38 29.34 -4.93
N GLY A 91 -22.80 30.12 -5.93
CA GLY A 91 -21.97 30.50 -7.05
C GLY A 91 -21.52 29.28 -7.87
N ASN A 92 -20.21 29.10 -7.98
CA ASN A 92 -19.61 27.93 -8.64
C ASN A 92 -19.41 26.74 -7.68
N ASP A 93 -19.61 26.93 -6.39
CA ASP A 93 -19.40 25.91 -5.39
C ASP A 93 -20.71 25.17 -5.08
N ARG A 94 -20.60 23.90 -4.73
CA ARG A 94 -21.70 23.04 -4.33
C ARG A 94 -21.36 22.33 -3.02
N LEU A 95 -22.22 22.46 -2.04
CA LEU A 95 -22.15 21.74 -0.77
C LEU A 95 -23.11 20.56 -0.82
N ASN A 96 -22.61 19.34 -0.87
CA ASN A 96 -23.42 18.14 -0.75
C ASN A 96 -23.68 17.83 0.72
N ILE A 97 -24.96 17.72 1.08
CA ILE A 97 -25.41 17.35 2.42
C ILE A 97 -25.86 15.91 2.38
N SER A 98 -25.30 15.09 3.27
CA SER A 98 -25.62 13.67 3.38
C SER A 98 -25.69 13.23 4.83
N TYR A 99 -26.40 12.14 5.08
CA TYR A 99 -26.22 11.36 6.29
C TYR A 99 -25.30 10.17 5.99
N CYS A 100 -24.35 9.94 6.88
CA CYS A 100 -23.44 8.80 6.81
C CYS A 100 -23.21 8.21 8.19
N ASN A 101 -23.25 6.88 8.31
CA ASN A 101 -22.80 6.20 9.51
C ASN A 101 -21.27 6.18 9.62
N LYS A 102 -20.74 5.73 10.74
CA LYS A 102 -19.28 5.70 11.00
C LYS A 102 -18.51 4.84 9.97
N ASP A 103 -19.10 3.74 9.53
CA ASP A 103 -18.47 2.86 8.54
C ASP A 103 -18.41 3.54 7.17
N ALA A 104 -19.46 4.24 6.76
CA ALA A 104 -19.46 5.00 5.51
C ALA A 104 -18.41 6.11 5.50
N LEU A 105 -18.21 6.80 6.63
CA LEU A 105 -17.09 7.75 6.78
C LEU A 105 -15.74 7.08 6.50
N THR A 106 -15.50 5.96 7.18
CA THR A 106 -14.26 5.18 7.02
C THR A 106 -14.07 4.72 5.58
N LEU A 107 -15.14 4.18 4.98
CA LEU A 107 -15.11 3.67 3.61
C LEU A 107 -14.93 4.77 2.55
N ASN A 108 -15.41 5.98 2.81
CA ASN A 108 -15.19 7.14 1.94
C ASN A 108 -13.84 7.83 2.17
N GLY A 109 -13.05 7.40 3.14
CA GLY A 109 -11.81 8.08 3.52
C GLY A 109 -12.04 9.46 4.14
N LEU A 110 -13.23 9.67 4.71
CA LEU A 110 -13.60 10.86 5.43
C LEU A 110 -13.31 10.68 6.92
N SER A 111 -13.03 11.76 7.61
CA SER A 111 -12.84 11.75 9.07
C SER A 111 -13.22 13.07 9.69
N VAL A 112 -13.55 13.04 10.96
CA VAL A 112 -13.70 14.27 11.75
C VAL A 112 -12.31 14.82 12.06
N ASP A 113 -12.02 16.04 11.61
CA ASP A 113 -10.73 16.70 11.86
C ASP A 113 -10.72 17.35 13.26
N GLN A 114 -11.79 18.06 13.58
CA GLN A 114 -12.00 18.72 14.87
C GLN A 114 -13.48 18.63 15.26
N GLY A 115 -13.76 18.55 16.57
CA GLY A 115 -15.12 18.47 17.07
C GLY A 115 -15.66 17.04 17.14
N LYS A 116 -16.96 16.87 16.91
CA LYS A 116 -17.67 15.59 17.01
C LYS A 116 -18.69 15.40 15.89
N MET A 117 -19.15 14.16 15.70
CA MET A 117 -20.26 13.85 14.81
C MET A 117 -21.55 14.54 15.27
N PRO A 118 -22.41 14.95 14.33
CA PRO A 118 -23.72 15.50 14.68
C PRO A 118 -24.63 14.40 15.26
N GLU A 119 -25.28 14.70 16.36
CA GLU A 119 -26.20 13.80 17.04
C GLU A 119 -27.65 14.30 16.92
N LYS A 120 -27.88 15.62 16.99
CA LYS A 120 -29.20 16.25 16.95
C LYS A 120 -29.59 16.70 15.55
N ALA A 121 -30.87 16.79 15.26
CA ALA A 121 -31.40 17.19 13.95
C ALA A 121 -30.95 18.59 13.47
N ASN A 122 -30.60 19.48 14.39
CA ASN A 122 -30.10 20.83 14.09
C ASN A 122 -28.55 20.91 14.09
N GLU A 123 -27.85 19.81 14.11
CA GLU A 123 -26.38 19.76 14.13
C GLU A 123 -25.81 19.36 12.75
N ILE A 124 -24.64 19.91 12.40
CA ILE A 124 -23.99 19.67 11.13
C ILE A 124 -22.46 19.56 11.31
N LEU A 125 -21.88 18.61 10.62
CA LEU A 125 -20.44 18.49 10.39
C LEU A 125 -20.14 18.99 8.96
N ILE A 126 -19.21 19.94 8.80
CA ILE A 126 -19.00 20.61 7.52
C ILE A 126 -17.50 20.74 7.20
N GLU A 127 -17.13 20.74 5.93
CA GLU A 127 -15.77 21.05 5.52
C GLU A 127 -15.43 22.52 5.84
N GLN A 128 -14.34 22.73 6.60
CA GLN A 128 -13.87 24.08 6.95
C GLN A 128 -13.53 24.92 5.71
N GLU A 129 -13.00 24.28 4.65
CA GLU A 129 -12.67 24.96 3.40
C GLU A 129 -13.90 25.60 2.72
N TYR A 130 -15.07 24.96 2.84
CA TYR A 130 -16.32 25.56 2.33
C TYR A 130 -16.64 26.89 3.04
N LEU A 131 -16.55 26.92 4.38
CA LEU A 131 -16.80 28.12 5.16
C LEU A 131 -15.85 29.26 4.78
N ILE A 132 -14.56 28.95 4.66
CA ILE A 132 -13.53 29.91 4.24
C ILE A 132 -13.84 30.47 2.84
N ARG A 133 -14.19 29.61 1.90
CA ARG A 133 -14.45 29.98 0.52
C ARG A 133 -15.71 30.85 0.36
N GLN A 134 -16.73 30.54 1.15
CA GLN A 134 -17.97 31.31 1.19
C GLN A 134 -17.86 32.56 2.09
N LYS A 135 -16.68 32.81 2.69
CA LYS A 135 -16.44 33.93 3.62
C LYS A 135 -17.38 33.91 4.84
N ILE A 136 -17.80 32.71 5.25
CA ILE A 136 -18.63 32.52 6.47
C ILE A 136 -17.69 32.43 7.66
N ASN A 137 -17.70 33.45 8.51
CA ASN A 137 -16.87 33.47 9.71
C ASN A 137 -17.58 32.76 10.86
N ALA A 138 -17.72 31.45 10.80
CA ALA A 138 -18.33 30.59 11.81
C ALA A 138 -17.35 29.54 12.32
N LYS A 139 -17.44 29.25 13.62
CA LYS A 139 -16.61 28.25 14.32
C LYS A 139 -17.47 27.12 14.86
N ILE A 140 -16.82 26.08 15.37
CA ILE A 140 -17.51 25.00 16.09
C ILE A 140 -18.29 25.59 17.27
N GLY A 141 -19.57 25.25 17.35
CA GLY A 141 -20.55 25.81 18.31
C GLY A 141 -21.39 26.94 17.74
N ASP A 142 -21.00 27.59 16.65
CA ASP A 142 -21.78 28.66 16.04
C ASP A 142 -22.90 28.08 15.16
N THR A 143 -23.96 28.90 15.01
CA THR A 143 -25.10 28.56 14.15
C THR A 143 -24.90 29.16 12.77
N ILE A 144 -25.04 28.33 11.74
CA ILE A 144 -25.09 28.75 10.34
C ILE A 144 -26.48 28.53 9.75
N ARG A 145 -26.81 29.32 8.73
CA ARG A 145 -28.05 29.15 7.97
C ARG A 145 -27.67 28.59 6.59
N LEU A 146 -28.31 27.50 6.23
CA LEU A 146 -28.17 26.88 4.92
C LEU A 146 -29.56 26.67 4.33
N PRO A 147 -29.76 26.91 3.03
CA PRO A 147 -30.99 26.54 2.38
C PRO A 147 -31.18 25.01 2.42
N ASP A 148 -32.40 24.58 2.82
CA ASP A 148 -32.75 23.16 2.75
C ASP A 148 -32.77 22.71 1.29
N PRO A 149 -32.04 21.66 0.93
CA PRO A 149 -31.95 21.20 -0.46
C PRO A 149 -33.29 20.79 -1.07
N ASN A 150 -34.30 20.46 -0.24
CA ASN A 150 -35.57 19.91 -0.68
C ASN A 150 -36.62 20.99 -0.98
N ASN A 151 -36.69 22.03 -0.13
CA ASN A 151 -37.73 23.09 -0.22
C ASN A 151 -37.16 24.49 -0.41
N GLY A 152 -35.84 24.68 -0.31
CA GLY A 152 -35.16 25.96 -0.43
C GLY A 152 -35.34 26.90 0.78
N GLU A 153 -36.02 26.46 1.85
CA GLU A 153 -36.18 27.24 3.08
C GLU A 153 -34.86 27.29 3.86
N GLU A 154 -34.60 28.43 4.51
CA GLU A 154 -33.41 28.56 5.35
C GLU A 154 -33.56 27.74 6.62
N LYS A 155 -32.68 26.79 6.85
CA LYS A 155 -32.59 25.99 8.07
C LYS A 155 -31.31 26.34 8.83
N SER A 156 -31.46 26.44 10.16
CA SER A 156 -30.35 26.76 11.06
C SER A 156 -29.68 25.49 11.56
N PHE A 157 -28.36 25.41 11.44
CA PHE A 157 -27.57 24.30 11.94
C PHE A 157 -26.45 24.78 12.86
N ILE A 158 -26.17 24.02 13.91
CA ILE A 158 -25.04 24.24 14.82
C ILE A 158 -23.86 23.42 14.28
N ILE A 159 -22.73 24.06 14.06
CA ILE A 159 -21.49 23.36 13.61
C ILE A 159 -20.94 22.55 14.77
N THR A 160 -20.95 21.23 14.69
CA THR A 160 -20.40 20.33 15.71
C THR A 160 -18.95 19.98 15.48
N GLY A 161 -18.46 20.15 14.26
CA GLY A 161 -17.08 19.86 13.93
C GLY A 161 -16.75 20.12 12.46
N TYR A 162 -15.48 19.89 12.12
CA TYR A 162 -14.99 20.02 10.76
C TYR A 162 -14.71 18.65 10.15
N LEU A 163 -15.18 18.49 8.91
CA LEU A 163 -14.97 17.29 8.11
C LEU A 163 -13.65 17.41 7.37
N LYS A 164 -12.82 16.38 7.46
CA LYS A 164 -11.61 16.22 6.66
C LYS A 164 -11.87 15.28 5.52
N THR A 165 -11.66 15.77 4.31
CA THR A 165 -11.71 14.97 3.08
C THR A 165 -10.31 14.62 2.61
N GLY A 166 -10.16 13.44 2.00
CA GLY A 166 -8.88 13.01 1.42
C GLY A 166 -8.45 13.83 0.18
N ALA A 167 -9.39 14.50 -0.45
CA ALA A 167 -9.14 15.28 -1.66
C ALA A 167 -8.53 16.65 -1.33
N LYS A 168 -7.25 16.82 -1.62
CA LYS A 168 -6.53 18.11 -1.52
C LYS A 168 -6.49 18.78 -2.90
N GLY A 169 -6.99 20.01 -3.01
CA GLY A 169 -6.86 20.81 -4.22
C GLY A 169 -7.53 22.18 -4.06
N THR A 170 -6.85 23.22 -4.49
CA THR A 170 -7.33 24.62 -4.44
C THR A 170 -8.42 24.92 -5.47
N ASP A 171 -8.69 23.99 -6.37
CA ASP A 171 -9.62 24.20 -7.52
C ASP A 171 -10.88 23.30 -7.39
N ARG A 172 -11.29 23.01 -6.16
CA ARG A 172 -12.51 22.23 -5.86
C ARG A 172 -13.74 23.13 -5.89
N SER A 173 -14.78 22.65 -6.54
CA SER A 173 -16.13 23.26 -6.53
C SER A 173 -17.14 22.41 -5.76
N LEU A 174 -16.72 21.26 -5.21
CA LEU A 174 -17.58 20.32 -4.51
C LEU A 174 -17.08 20.12 -3.07
N TYR A 175 -17.97 20.37 -2.12
CA TYR A 175 -17.74 20.26 -0.67
C TYR A 175 -18.75 19.31 -0.05
N ALA A 176 -18.44 18.78 1.13
CA ALA A 176 -19.30 17.87 1.86
C ALA A 176 -19.72 18.44 3.20
N ALA A 177 -20.95 18.13 3.59
CA ALA A 177 -21.46 18.30 4.93
C ALA A 177 -22.27 17.06 5.32
N MET A 178 -22.33 16.81 6.63
CA MET A 178 -23.06 15.67 7.18
C MET A 178 -24.01 16.12 8.26
N VAL A 179 -25.21 15.57 8.21
CA VAL A 179 -26.25 15.71 9.21
C VAL A 179 -26.36 14.47 10.09
N SER A 180 -27.09 14.57 11.19
CA SER A 180 -27.29 13.46 12.12
C SER A 180 -28.27 12.42 11.61
N GLU A 181 -28.28 11.27 12.28
CA GLU A 181 -29.29 10.23 12.10
C GLU A 181 -30.68 10.72 12.50
N GLU A 182 -30.77 11.58 13.53
CA GLU A 182 -32.02 12.18 13.96
C GLU A 182 -32.64 13.05 12.85
N TYR A 183 -31.81 13.88 12.18
CA TYR A 183 -32.26 14.64 11.01
C TYR A 183 -32.80 13.77 9.89
N PHE A 184 -32.06 12.68 9.56
CA PHE A 184 -32.47 11.72 8.53
C PHE A 184 -33.81 11.05 8.90
N SER A 185 -33.98 10.70 10.16
CA SER A 185 -35.22 10.05 10.65
C SER A 185 -36.42 10.99 10.68
N GLU A 186 -36.22 12.25 11.08
CA GLU A 186 -37.30 13.28 11.07
C GLU A 186 -37.81 13.57 9.65
N MET A 187 -36.98 13.36 8.64
CA MET A 187 -37.32 13.60 7.25
C MET A 187 -37.91 12.34 6.56
N ASP A 188 -38.34 11.32 7.32
CA ASP A 188 -38.75 10.01 6.76
C ASP A 188 -37.75 9.47 5.74
N GLY A 189 -36.48 9.51 6.14
CA GLY A 189 -35.33 9.38 5.23
C GLY A 189 -35.28 8.10 4.41
N TRP A 190 -35.88 7.00 4.91
CA TRP A 190 -35.99 5.74 4.18
C TRP A 190 -36.93 5.81 2.97
N ASP A 191 -37.99 6.62 3.06
CA ASP A 191 -39.00 6.76 2.00
C ASP A 191 -38.71 7.94 1.07
N HIS A 192 -38.10 9.03 1.63
CA HIS A 192 -37.84 10.26 0.86
C HIS A 192 -36.53 10.25 0.07
N PHE A 193 -35.49 9.58 0.62
CA PHE A 193 -34.18 9.55 -0.01
C PHE A 193 -33.92 8.17 -0.59
N SER A 194 -32.95 8.06 -1.48
CA SER A 194 -32.47 6.78 -1.98
C SER A 194 -31.22 6.37 -1.22
N PRO A 195 -31.36 5.67 -0.07
CA PRO A 195 -30.21 5.24 0.72
C PRO A 195 -29.35 4.29 -0.10
N ALA A 196 -28.06 4.33 0.19
CA ALA A 196 -27.11 3.43 -0.42
C ALA A 196 -26.20 2.81 0.65
N VAL A 197 -25.71 1.62 0.36
CA VAL A 197 -24.79 0.92 1.23
C VAL A 197 -23.48 0.67 0.50
N MET A 198 -22.37 1.04 1.16
CA MET A 198 -21.04 0.71 0.74
C MET A 198 -20.59 -0.56 1.44
N LEU A 199 -20.24 -1.58 0.68
CA LEU A 199 -19.80 -2.86 1.21
C LEU A 199 -18.30 -3.04 1.05
N ARG A 200 -17.64 -3.42 2.14
CA ARG A 200 -16.33 -4.03 2.13
C ARG A 200 -16.46 -5.44 2.67
N VAL A 201 -16.15 -6.43 1.83
CA VAL A 201 -16.24 -7.85 2.20
C VAL A 201 -14.92 -8.35 2.74
N ASN A 202 -15.00 -9.36 3.62
CA ASN A 202 -13.83 -10.06 4.13
C ASN A 202 -13.32 -11.03 3.04
N LEU A 203 -12.08 -10.81 2.57
CA LEU A 203 -11.46 -11.61 1.52
C LEU A 203 -11.11 -13.04 1.97
N ASP A 204 -11.00 -13.27 3.27
CA ASP A 204 -10.72 -14.59 3.85
C ASP A 204 -11.99 -15.46 3.92
N ALA A 205 -13.17 -14.87 3.76
CA ALA A 205 -14.46 -15.55 3.88
C ALA A 205 -14.90 -16.34 2.62
N GLY A 206 -14.15 -16.24 1.51
CA GLY A 206 -14.50 -16.93 0.28
C GLY A 206 -13.35 -17.07 -0.69
N SER A 207 -13.18 -18.26 -1.24
CA SER A 207 -12.14 -18.59 -2.25
C SER A 207 -12.48 -18.13 -3.67
N GLY A 208 -13.46 -17.24 -3.84
CA GLY A 208 -13.97 -16.82 -5.15
C GLY A 208 -13.66 -15.38 -5.52
N ASP A 209 -14.09 -14.97 -6.70
CA ASP A 209 -14.04 -13.60 -7.17
C ASP A 209 -14.87 -12.69 -6.25
N VAL A 210 -14.29 -11.57 -5.81
CA VAL A 210 -14.94 -10.60 -4.90
C VAL A 210 -16.28 -10.11 -5.46
N LYS A 211 -16.38 -9.94 -6.78
CA LYS A 211 -17.62 -9.51 -7.41
C LYS A 211 -18.73 -10.56 -7.29
N SER A 212 -18.40 -11.84 -7.45
CA SER A 212 -19.37 -12.94 -7.29
C SER A 212 -19.85 -13.04 -5.84
N LEU A 213 -18.94 -12.87 -4.87
CA LEU A 213 -19.27 -12.87 -3.44
C LEU A 213 -20.25 -11.74 -3.10
N ILE A 214 -19.97 -10.53 -3.57
CA ILE A 214 -20.85 -9.36 -3.33
C ILE A 214 -22.22 -9.57 -3.99
N SER A 215 -22.26 -10.14 -5.21
CA SER A 215 -23.52 -10.43 -5.87
C SER A 215 -24.38 -11.43 -5.09
N GLN A 216 -23.75 -12.45 -4.49
CA GLN A 216 -24.43 -13.41 -3.62
C GLN A 216 -24.97 -12.76 -2.35
N ILE A 217 -24.13 -11.95 -1.66
CA ILE A 217 -24.55 -11.21 -0.45
C ILE A 217 -25.75 -10.30 -0.76
N ALA A 218 -25.70 -9.57 -1.87
CA ALA A 218 -26.80 -8.70 -2.28
C ALA A 218 -28.08 -9.47 -2.60
N ALA A 219 -27.97 -10.64 -3.24
CA ALA A 219 -29.10 -11.51 -3.53
C ALA A 219 -29.70 -12.12 -2.25
N ASP A 220 -28.86 -12.59 -1.33
CA ASP A 220 -29.27 -13.14 -0.03
C ASP A 220 -30.00 -12.09 0.82
N ALA A 221 -29.58 -10.83 0.76
CA ALA A 221 -30.25 -9.71 1.41
C ALA A 221 -31.55 -9.28 0.71
N GLY A 222 -31.81 -9.76 -0.51
CA GLY A 222 -32.99 -9.40 -1.32
C GLY A 222 -32.87 -8.02 -1.98
N CYS A 223 -31.67 -7.55 -2.25
CA CYS A 223 -31.47 -6.26 -2.92
C CYS A 223 -31.98 -6.31 -4.36
N LYS A 224 -32.78 -5.30 -4.75
CA LYS A 224 -33.36 -5.21 -6.09
C LYS A 224 -32.39 -4.61 -7.11
N THR A 225 -31.46 -3.78 -6.63
CA THR A 225 -30.48 -3.07 -7.46
C THR A 225 -29.18 -3.87 -7.53
N ALA A 226 -28.61 -3.99 -8.71
CA ALA A 226 -27.32 -4.62 -8.90
C ALA A 226 -26.20 -3.81 -8.23
N PRO A 227 -25.23 -4.47 -7.57
CA PRO A 227 -24.07 -3.78 -7.00
C PRO A 227 -23.27 -3.01 -8.04
N SER A 228 -22.97 -1.74 -7.77
CA SER A 228 -22.03 -0.93 -8.54
C SER A 228 -20.63 -1.12 -7.96
N TYR A 229 -19.75 -1.74 -8.72
CA TYR A 229 -18.41 -2.08 -8.24
C TYR A 229 -17.46 -0.90 -8.29
N ASN A 230 -16.70 -0.69 -7.22
CA ASN A 230 -15.60 0.26 -7.19
C ASN A 230 -14.37 -0.33 -7.90
N GLU A 231 -14.39 -0.26 -9.23
CA GLU A 231 -13.33 -0.83 -10.07
C GLU A 231 -11.95 -0.25 -9.73
N ALA A 232 -11.90 1.03 -9.37
CA ALA A 232 -10.66 1.67 -8.97
C ALA A 232 -10.07 1.03 -7.70
N TYR A 233 -10.90 0.82 -6.69
CA TYR A 233 -10.46 0.16 -5.44
C TYR A 233 -10.14 -1.33 -5.67
N LEU A 234 -10.97 -2.05 -6.42
CA LEU A 234 -10.73 -3.46 -6.75
C LEU A 234 -9.42 -3.66 -7.51
N ASN A 235 -9.14 -2.82 -8.49
CA ASN A 235 -7.89 -2.88 -9.26
C ASN A 235 -6.66 -2.44 -8.46
N LEU A 236 -6.82 -1.56 -7.46
CA LEU A 236 -5.74 -1.08 -6.61
C LEU A 236 -5.47 -2.04 -5.44
N SER A 237 -6.48 -2.73 -4.94
CA SER A 237 -6.35 -3.68 -3.84
C SER A 237 -5.67 -4.98 -4.25
N GLN A 238 -5.74 -5.35 -5.53
CA GLN A 238 -5.05 -6.51 -6.10
C GLN A 238 -4.01 -6.03 -7.13
N PRO A 239 -2.70 -6.31 -6.93
CA PRO A 239 -1.71 -6.00 -7.94
C PRO A 239 -2.05 -6.77 -9.22
N SER A 240 -2.08 -6.08 -10.36
CA SER A 240 -2.36 -6.74 -11.63
C SER A 240 -1.38 -7.89 -11.88
N ALA A 241 -1.87 -9.00 -12.41
CA ALA A 241 -1.04 -10.18 -12.69
C ALA A 241 0.18 -9.81 -13.56
N TRP A 242 0.03 -8.86 -14.49
CA TRP A 242 1.12 -8.33 -15.30
C TRP A 242 2.19 -7.58 -14.51
N MET A 243 1.81 -6.82 -13.50
CA MET A 243 2.76 -6.12 -12.62
C MET A 243 3.59 -7.10 -11.78
N VAL A 244 2.95 -8.15 -11.26
CA VAL A 244 3.64 -9.22 -10.53
C VAL A 244 4.57 -9.99 -11.46
N LEU A 245 4.11 -10.36 -12.65
CA LEU A 245 4.91 -11.07 -13.65
C LEU A 245 6.13 -10.24 -14.08
N ALA A 246 5.95 -8.95 -14.35
CA ALA A 246 7.05 -8.06 -14.72
C ALA A 246 8.08 -7.90 -13.59
N ALA A 247 7.64 -7.80 -12.35
CA ALA A 247 8.52 -7.74 -11.18
C ALA A 247 9.33 -9.03 -11.01
N VAL A 248 8.68 -10.18 -11.14
CA VAL A 248 9.34 -11.50 -11.07
C VAL A 248 10.34 -11.67 -12.21
N ALA A 249 9.94 -11.34 -13.44
CA ALA A 249 10.85 -11.42 -14.61
C ALA A 249 12.05 -10.48 -14.44
N GLY A 250 11.85 -9.25 -14.01
CA GLY A 250 12.93 -8.32 -13.71
C GLY A 250 13.87 -8.84 -12.63
N LEU A 251 13.33 -9.41 -11.55
CA LEU A 251 14.13 -10.02 -10.48
C LEU A 251 14.97 -11.19 -10.99
N VAL A 252 14.41 -12.07 -11.83
CA VAL A 252 15.12 -13.20 -12.44
C VAL A 252 16.29 -12.70 -13.30
N VAL A 253 16.07 -11.67 -14.13
CA VAL A 253 17.13 -11.06 -14.95
C VAL A 253 18.26 -10.50 -14.08
N ILE A 254 17.94 -9.79 -13.00
CA ILE A 254 18.92 -9.24 -12.05
C ILE A 254 19.71 -10.35 -11.37
N VAL A 255 19.06 -11.45 -10.96
CA VAL A 255 19.73 -12.61 -10.36
C VAL A 255 20.70 -13.25 -11.36
N ILE A 256 20.26 -13.47 -12.60
CA ILE A 256 21.12 -14.06 -13.65
C ILE A 256 22.32 -13.15 -13.93
N ALA A 257 22.11 -11.86 -14.11
CA ALA A 257 23.19 -10.89 -14.32
C ALA A 257 24.16 -10.86 -13.14
N GLY A 258 23.65 -10.85 -11.91
CA GLY A 258 24.45 -10.92 -10.69
C GLY A 258 25.28 -12.20 -10.61
N VAL A 259 24.68 -13.35 -10.91
CA VAL A 259 25.40 -14.64 -10.98
C VAL A 259 26.55 -14.58 -11.98
N LEU A 260 26.31 -14.08 -13.19
CA LEU A 260 27.32 -14.00 -14.24
C LEU A 260 28.49 -13.07 -13.85
N VAL A 261 28.20 -11.88 -13.34
CA VAL A 261 29.23 -10.91 -12.92
C VAL A 261 30.08 -11.48 -11.79
N ILE A 262 29.45 -11.99 -10.74
CA ILE A 262 30.16 -12.56 -9.59
C ILE A 262 30.96 -13.81 -10.00
N TYR A 263 30.38 -14.66 -10.87
CA TYR A 263 31.05 -15.82 -11.42
C TYR A 263 32.33 -15.40 -12.13
N ASN A 264 32.29 -14.42 -13.05
CA ASN A 264 33.44 -13.97 -13.81
C ASN A 264 34.54 -13.40 -12.89
N ILE A 265 34.18 -12.61 -11.88
CA ILE A 265 35.14 -12.06 -10.92
C ILE A 265 35.86 -13.20 -10.15
N PHE A 266 35.13 -14.19 -9.66
CA PHE A 266 35.72 -15.32 -8.95
C PHE A 266 36.51 -16.22 -9.86
N TYR A 267 36.07 -16.46 -11.11
CA TYR A 267 36.76 -17.27 -12.10
C TYR A 267 38.16 -16.67 -12.43
N ILE A 268 38.22 -15.40 -12.77
CA ILE A 268 39.48 -14.69 -13.04
C ILE A 268 40.38 -14.70 -11.80
N SER A 269 39.80 -14.45 -10.63
CA SER A 269 40.54 -14.46 -9.39
C SER A 269 41.18 -15.80 -9.07
N ILE A 270 40.47 -16.90 -9.29
CA ILE A 270 40.97 -18.25 -9.04
C ILE A 270 42.10 -18.59 -10.00
N ILE A 271 41.96 -18.26 -11.29
CA ILE A 271 43.03 -18.47 -12.29
C ILE A 271 44.30 -17.74 -11.87
N ASN A 272 44.18 -16.48 -11.45
CA ASN A 272 45.34 -15.70 -10.97
C ASN A 272 45.96 -16.25 -9.68
N SER A 273 45.21 -17.01 -8.90
CA SER A 273 45.66 -17.62 -7.63
C SER A 273 46.06 -19.08 -7.75
N ILE A 274 46.08 -19.67 -8.93
CA ILE A 274 46.39 -21.10 -9.15
C ILE A 274 47.75 -21.46 -8.54
N LYS A 275 48.78 -20.64 -8.71
CA LYS A 275 50.11 -20.87 -8.13
C LYS A 275 50.05 -20.95 -6.58
N GLN A 276 49.26 -20.09 -5.96
CA GLN A 276 49.09 -20.10 -4.50
C GLN A 276 48.35 -21.35 -4.03
N TYR A 277 47.32 -21.78 -4.76
CA TYR A 277 46.58 -23.00 -4.43
C TYR A 277 47.45 -24.23 -4.65
N GLY A 278 48.32 -24.24 -5.68
CA GLY A 278 49.33 -25.28 -5.88
C GLY A 278 50.30 -25.39 -4.69
N GLN A 279 50.80 -24.25 -4.18
CA GLN A 279 51.66 -24.25 -2.99
C GLN A 279 50.92 -24.74 -1.73
N LEU A 280 49.64 -24.44 -1.58
CA LEU A 280 48.82 -24.95 -0.47
C LEU A 280 48.62 -26.47 -0.56
N ARG A 281 48.57 -27.04 -1.79
CA ARG A 281 48.51 -28.49 -2.02
C ARG A 281 49.83 -29.18 -1.67
N THR A 282 50.97 -28.55 -1.92
CA THR A 282 52.27 -29.13 -1.56
C THR A 282 52.48 -29.22 -0.05
N ILE A 283 51.81 -28.32 0.72
CA ILE A 283 51.82 -28.33 2.20
C ILE A 283 50.73 -29.30 2.78
N GLY A 284 49.98 -30.03 1.88
CA GLY A 284 49.03 -31.06 2.29
C GLY A 284 47.57 -30.63 2.36
N MET A 285 47.16 -29.46 1.80
CA MET A 285 45.76 -29.11 1.71
C MET A 285 45.04 -29.94 0.63
N THR A 286 43.86 -30.46 1.01
CA THR A 286 43.00 -31.19 0.06
C THR A 286 42.19 -30.22 -0.81
N ALA A 287 41.80 -30.69 -2.03
CA ALA A 287 40.94 -29.90 -2.93
C ALA A 287 39.65 -29.43 -2.26
N LYS A 288 39.03 -30.28 -1.42
CA LYS A 288 37.81 -29.90 -0.65
C LYS A 288 38.08 -28.78 0.34
N GLN A 289 39.28 -28.70 0.92
CA GLN A 289 39.65 -27.61 1.83
C GLN A 289 39.86 -26.28 1.09
N ILE A 290 40.46 -26.33 -0.12
CA ILE A 290 40.60 -25.16 -0.98
C ILE A 290 39.24 -24.65 -1.45
N GLN A 291 38.33 -25.52 -1.88
CA GLN A 291 36.96 -25.14 -2.23
C GLN A 291 36.23 -24.46 -1.05
N ARG A 292 36.36 -24.98 0.17
CA ARG A 292 35.81 -24.37 1.39
C ARG A 292 36.44 -23.01 1.70
N LEU A 293 37.74 -22.85 1.36
CA LEU A 293 38.43 -21.56 1.53
C LEU A 293 37.80 -20.49 0.63
N VAL A 294 37.66 -20.81 -0.67
CA VAL A 294 37.07 -19.90 -1.67
C VAL A 294 35.61 -19.55 -1.33
N LEU A 295 34.81 -20.54 -0.93
CA LEU A 295 33.43 -20.29 -0.49
C LEU A 295 33.36 -19.38 0.75
N ARG A 296 34.32 -19.51 1.69
CA ARG A 296 34.41 -18.63 2.85
C ARG A 296 34.85 -17.22 2.49
N GLU A 297 35.78 -17.05 1.57
CA GLU A 297 36.12 -15.72 1.05
C GLU A 297 34.88 -14.99 0.52
N GLY A 298 34.07 -15.67 -0.29
CA GLY A 298 32.81 -15.12 -0.78
C GLY A 298 31.84 -14.73 0.35
N THR A 299 31.72 -15.58 1.36
CA THR A 299 30.84 -15.29 2.52
C THR A 299 31.33 -14.10 3.35
N LEU A 300 32.65 -13.93 3.52
CA LEU A 300 33.22 -12.79 4.22
C LEU A 300 33.01 -11.47 3.45
N LEU A 301 33.02 -11.53 2.11
CA LEU A 301 32.78 -10.37 1.25
C LEU A 301 31.32 -9.93 1.22
N MET A 302 30.37 -10.85 1.48
CA MET A 302 28.95 -10.48 1.62
C MET A 302 28.68 -9.59 2.84
N LEU A 303 29.46 -9.73 3.92
CA LEU A 303 29.22 -9.05 5.18
C LEU A 303 29.18 -7.51 5.06
N PRO A 304 30.14 -6.85 4.38
CA PRO A 304 30.03 -5.43 4.08
C PRO A 304 29.14 -5.11 2.87
N ALA A 305 29.04 -6.02 1.89
CA ALA A 305 28.36 -5.77 0.62
C ALA A 305 26.82 -5.70 0.77
N ILE A 306 26.23 -6.62 1.52
CA ILE A 306 24.78 -6.69 1.70
C ILE A 306 24.22 -5.43 2.40
N PRO A 307 24.77 -4.98 3.56
CA PRO A 307 24.29 -3.74 4.17
C PRO A 307 24.42 -2.51 3.26
N MET A 308 25.53 -2.39 2.52
CA MET A 308 25.71 -1.28 1.58
C MET A 308 24.64 -1.29 0.48
N GLY A 309 24.37 -2.45 -0.10
CA GLY A 309 23.35 -2.61 -1.13
C GLY A 309 21.93 -2.35 -0.61
N LEU A 310 21.61 -2.85 0.59
CA LEU A 310 20.31 -2.61 1.24
C LEU A 310 20.09 -1.14 1.55
N ILE A 311 21.08 -0.46 2.16
CA ILE A 311 20.97 0.97 2.48
C ILE A 311 20.75 1.79 1.22
N ALA A 312 21.51 1.51 0.15
CA ALA A 312 21.33 2.19 -1.13
C ALA A 312 19.94 1.91 -1.75
N GLY A 313 19.47 0.65 -1.69
CA GLY A 313 18.14 0.26 -2.20
C GLY A 313 17.01 0.93 -1.44
N ILE A 314 17.08 0.98 -0.11
CA ILE A 314 16.11 1.68 0.73
C ILE A 314 16.13 3.19 0.44
N ALA A 315 17.31 3.80 0.31
CA ALA A 315 17.45 5.22 0.02
C ALA A 315 16.81 5.59 -1.33
N VAL A 316 17.07 4.81 -2.38
CA VAL A 316 16.45 5.02 -3.71
C VAL A 316 14.95 4.84 -3.63
N ALA A 317 14.48 3.78 -3.00
CA ALA A 317 13.05 3.53 -2.86
C ALA A 317 12.34 4.67 -2.10
N TYR A 318 12.95 5.19 -1.04
CA TYR A 318 12.42 6.33 -0.28
C TYR A 318 12.41 7.63 -1.10
N LEU A 319 13.43 7.87 -1.93
CA LEU A 319 13.50 9.05 -2.82
C LEU A 319 12.38 9.05 -3.86
N PHE A 320 12.08 7.89 -4.46
CA PHE A 320 11.06 7.79 -5.50
C PHE A 320 9.63 7.72 -4.95
N ILE A 321 9.44 7.11 -3.77
CA ILE A 321 8.09 6.89 -3.19
C ILE A 321 8.11 7.20 -1.68
N PRO A 322 8.25 8.48 -1.27
CA PRO A 322 8.45 8.85 0.15
C PRO A 322 7.29 8.44 1.07
N HIS A 323 6.06 8.30 0.55
CA HIS A 323 4.88 7.92 1.32
C HIS A 323 4.46 6.45 1.16
N GLY A 324 5.21 5.66 0.36
CA GLY A 324 4.91 4.26 0.06
C GLY A 324 5.46 3.25 1.08
N PHE A 325 6.33 3.67 2.01
CA PHE A 325 7.00 2.76 2.92
C PHE A 325 6.50 2.85 4.34
N GLY A 326 6.06 1.69 4.87
CA GLY A 326 6.00 1.46 6.30
C GLY A 326 7.26 0.69 6.76
N LEU A 327 7.65 0.81 8.01
CA LEU A 327 8.69 -0.02 8.63
C LEU A 327 8.43 -1.52 8.40
N TRP A 328 7.17 -1.90 8.28
CA TRP A 328 6.72 -3.27 8.03
C TRP A 328 7.19 -3.82 6.68
N ASN A 329 7.09 -3.02 5.60
CA ASN A 329 7.54 -3.43 4.27
C ASN A 329 9.05 -3.68 4.23
N VAL A 330 9.83 -2.82 4.89
CA VAL A 330 11.29 -2.99 4.99
C VAL A 330 11.63 -4.24 5.79
N LEU A 331 10.93 -4.50 6.89
CA LEU A 331 11.16 -5.65 7.77
C LEU A 331 10.99 -6.99 7.05
N TRP A 332 10.01 -7.12 6.16
CA TRP A 332 9.76 -8.35 5.41
C TRP A 332 10.64 -8.49 4.16
N ILE A 333 10.91 -7.40 3.46
CA ILE A 333 11.65 -7.44 2.19
C ILE A 333 13.16 -7.63 2.42
N CYS A 334 13.74 -7.00 3.44
CA CYS A 334 15.17 -7.12 3.71
C CYS A 334 15.65 -8.56 3.91
N PRO A 335 15.00 -9.42 4.72
CA PRO A 335 15.40 -10.82 4.84
C PRO A 335 15.32 -11.60 3.53
N VAL A 336 14.31 -11.33 2.70
CA VAL A 336 14.17 -11.96 1.38
C VAL A 336 15.33 -11.58 0.47
N VAL A 337 15.68 -10.28 0.41
CA VAL A 337 16.83 -9.79 -0.37
C VAL A 337 18.13 -10.41 0.12
N VAL A 338 18.34 -10.49 1.43
CA VAL A 338 19.52 -11.12 2.02
C VAL A 338 19.62 -12.61 1.61
N ALA A 339 18.52 -13.34 1.67
CA ALA A 339 18.47 -14.74 1.29
C ALA A 339 18.75 -14.93 -0.22
N LEU A 340 18.15 -14.10 -1.09
CA LEU A 340 18.38 -14.11 -2.53
C LEU A 340 19.84 -13.78 -2.88
N THR A 341 20.41 -12.73 -2.26
CA THR A 341 21.81 -12.36 -2.45
C THR A 341 22.73 -13.49 -2.01
N TYR A 342 22.47 -14.09 -0.85
CA TYR A 342 23.24 -15.23 -0.37
C TYR A 342 23.20 -16.41 -1.36
N ALA A 343 22.02 -16.76 -1.86
CA ALA A 343 21.86 -17.83 -2.86
C ALA A 343 22.61 -17.48 -4.16
N THR A 344 22.47 -16.26 -4.66
CA THR A 344 23.15 -15.77 -5.87
C THR A 344 24.66 -15.91 -5.75
N VAL A 345 25.25 -15.43 -4.66
CA VAL A 345 26.70 -15.53 -4.43
C VAL A 345 27.15 -16.99 -4.29
N ARG A 346 26.41 -17.80 -3.55
CA ARG A 346 26.71 -19.24 -3.42
C ARG A 346 26.69 -19.98 -4.77
N LEU A 347 25.70 -19.73 -5.59
CA LEU A 347 25.59 -20.31 -6.92
C LEU A 347 26.74 -19.88 -7.83
N SER A 348 27.09 -18.58 -7.78
CA SER A 348 28.17 -18.00 -8.58
C SER A 348 29.55 -18.59 -8.29
N ILE A 349 29.84 -18.83 -7.00
CA ILE A 349 31.16 -19.29 -6.55
C ILE A 349 31.31 -20.82 -6.66
N LYS A 350 30.21 -21.57 -6.64
CA LYS A 350 30.24 -23.04 -6.58
C LYS A 350 31.01 -23.71 -7.75
N LYS A 351 30.83 -23.21 -8.98
CA LYS A 351 31.53 -23.73 -10.15
C LYS A 351 33.01 -23.32 -10.20
N PRO A 352 33.38 -22.01 -10.07
CA PRO A 352 34.76 -21.59 -10.02
C PRO A 352 35.57 -22.28 -8.90
N ALA A 353 34.96 -22.43 -7.72
CA ALA A 353 35.63 -23.11 -6.59
C ALA A 353 36.01 -24.58 -6.85
N LYS A 354 35.44 -25.24 -7.84
CA LYS A 354 35.84 -26.59 -8.25
C LYS A 354 37.10 -26.63 -9.12
N ILE A 355 37.48 -25.50 -9.71
CA ILE A 355 38.66 -25.35 -10.57
C ILE A 355 39.93 -25.11 -9.71
N ALA A 356 39.76 -24.53 -8.50
CA ALA A 356 40.82 -24.33 -7.54
C ALA A 356 41.23 -25.65 -6.86
#